data_7d9dbc6faa65b70a7229c793699df756
#
_entry.id   7d9dbc6faa65b70a7229c793699df756
#
_cell.length_a   1.000
_cell.length_b   1.000
_cell.length_c   1.000
_cell.angle_alpha   90.00
_cell.angle_beta   90.00
_cell.angle_gamma   90.00
#
_symmetry.space_group_name_H-M   'P 1'
#
loop_
_entity.id
_entity.type
_entity.pdbx_description
1 polymer ?
#
loop_
_entity_poly.entity_id
_entity_poly.type
_entity_poly.pdbx_seq_one_letter_code
_entity_poly.pdbx_strand_id
1 'polypeptide(L)'
;MFILRALCCCLLLSAAMAAGSETSPPDGFAVSSAHPQATRAGIKILKAGGNAFDAAIAVAATLAVVEPYSSGIGGGGFFLLHVAEDGSNIFIDARETAPKASSADMYLDDEGEFLRSKSLTGGLAAGIPGMPAGLVYLSENFGRLELTTNMAEAIRLAKEGFLTGKRYNAMASYRTEDLNNFPGSAELFLDNGFAPKSGFRIFQQELARTLELIAQTNGHAFYKGEIAKRLVSGVLATGGIWSLDDLADYTVKLRSPVTTTYRGSKIVSAPPPSSGGIVLIEALNILERYDLSVETDIDRVHLVVEAMRRGYRDRADFLGDPDFIDIPLERLLSKSYADSIAENISTTKASASSELAPLESKVEGRDTTHFSIIDAEGNLVAATLSINTPFGSGVVPKGTGVVLNNEMDDFSARRLTPNTYGLVGAGANSIAPRKRPLSSMTPTFIESNDRVAILGTPGGSRIISMVLLSALEFLRGGDAESMVAVKRYHHQYLPDQINYEKGGFTRSEVSNLRGKGHQLKESSRNYGNMQVVTWEKNSGKIAAASDPRGEGQATVDK
;
A
#
# COMPACT_ATOMS: atom_id res chain seq x y z
N MET A 1 16.43 51.92 -70.84
CA MET A 1 15.25 52.57 -70.27
C MET A 1 14.43 51.46 -69.52
N PHE A 2 14.17 51.75 -68.28
CA PHE A 2 13.48 50.93 -67.26
C PHE A 2 14.32 49.88 -66.50
N ILE A 3 14.69 50.34 -65.33
CA ILE A 3 15.30 49.62 -64.19
C ILE A 3 14.14 48.93 -63.44
N LEU A 4 14.26 47.60 -63.23
CA LEU A 4 13.38 46.86 -62.30
C LEU A 4 14.17 46.47 -61.03
N ARG A 5 13.87 47.16 -59.91
CA ARG A 5 14.41 46.85 -58.59
C ARG A 5 13.67 45.61 -58.04
N ALA A 6 14.41 44.52 -57.81
CA ALA A 6 13.92 43.39 -57.04
C ALA A 6 14.12 43.68 -55.55
N LEU A 7 13.03 43.72 -54.77
CA LEU A 7 13.00 43.86 -53.34
C LEU A 7 13.10 42.44 -52.73
N CYS A 8 14.26 42.15 -52.13
CA CYS A 8 14.48 40.89 -51.40
C CYS A 8 13.89 41.06 -49.99
N CYS A 9 12.68 40.49 -49.73
CA CYS A 9 12.14 40.36 -48.38
C CYS A 9 12.77 39.13 -47.70
N CYS A 10 13.73 39.39 -46.81
CA CYS A 10 14.20 38.37 -45.86
C CYS A 10 13.16 38.14 -44.80
N LEU A 11 12.37 37.06 -44.92
CA LEU A 11 11.55 36.50 -43.85
C LEU A 11 12.48 35.79 -42.89
N LEU A 12 12.81 36.44 -41.78
CA LEU A 12 13.37 35.78 -40.58
C LEU A 12 12.25 34.95 -39.93
N LEU A 13 12.20 33.68 -40.25
CA LEU A 13 11.45 32.70 -39.42
C LEU A 13 12.23 32.57 -38.10
N SER A 14 11.74 33.20 -37.07
CA SER A 14 12.11 32.90 -35.69
C SER A 14 11.51 31.57 -35.33
N ALA A 15 12.26 30.49 -35.51
CA ALA A 15 11.95 29.21 -34.86
C ALA A 15 12.13 29.41 -33.36
N ALA A 16 11.05 29.67 -32.65
CA ALA A 16 11.02 29.50 -31.20
C ALA A 16 11.18 27.98 -30.95
N MET A 17 12.42 27.54 -30.75
CA MET A 17 12.67 26.29 -30.11
C MET A 17 12.03 26.37 -28.74
N ALA A 18 10.95 25.64 -28.51
CA ALA A 18 10.52 25.31 -27.17
C ALA A 18 11.70 24.55 -26.55
N ALA A 19 12.47 25.23 -25.72
CA ALA A 19 13.46 24.58 -24.87
C ALA A 19 12.66 23.69 -23.92
N GLY A 20 12.50 22.44 -24.28
CA GLY A 20 12.15 21.43 -23.30
C GLY A 20 13.22 21.51 -22.22
N SER A 21 12.84 21.78 -20.99
CA SER A 21 13.79 21.74 -19.88
C SER A 21 14.38 20.34 -19.83
N GLU A 22 15.68 20.22 -20.10
CA GLU A 22 16.37 18.94 -19.93
C GLU A 22 16.16 18.50 -18.47
N THR A 23 15.62 17.30 -18.29
CA THR A 23 15.46 16.71 -16.97
C THR A 23 16.84 16.34 -16.43
N SER A 24 17.24 16.96 -15.32
CA SER A 24 18.46 16.58 -14.61
C SER A 24 18.24 15.24 -13.89
N PRO A 25 19.13 14.25 -14.06
CA PRO A 25 19.04 13.01 -13.31
C PRO A 25 19.07 13.28 -11.80
N PRO A 26 18.60 12.36 -10.96
CA PRO A 26 18.73 12.48 -9.52
C PRO A 26 20.19 12.70 -9.10
N ASP A 27 20.44 13.64 -8.16
CA ASP A 27 21.79 13.96 -7.67
C ASP A 27 22.33 12.94 -6.63
N GLY A 28 21.70 11.77 -6.56
CA GLY A 28 22.01 10.69 -5.65
C GLY A 28 20.88 9.66 -5.61
N PHE A 29 20.65 9.08 -4.44
CA PHE A 29 19.58 8.11 -4.23
C PHE A 29 18.93 8.29 -2.86
N ALA A 30 17.71 7.78 -2.70
CA ALA A 30 16.98 7.89 -1.44
C ALA A 30 16.14 6.65 -1.14
N VAL A 31 16.01 6.35 0.15
CA VAL A 31 15.11 5.34 0.70
C VAL A 31 14.34 5.94 1.86
N SER A 32 13.01 5.84 1.81
CA SER A 32 12.12 6.11 2.94
C SER A 32 11.35 4.85 3.28
N SER A 33 11.44 4.34 4.51
CA SER A 33 10.75 3.12 4.94
C SER A 33 10.28 3.19 6.38
N ALA A 34 9.37 2.31 6.74
CA ALA A 34 8.72 2.28 8.04
C ALA A 34 9.66 1.92 9.22
N HIS A 35 10.87 1.39 8.94
CA HIS A 35 11.82 0.99 9.97
C HIS A 35 13.27 1.39 9.64
N PRO A 36 14.05 1.97 10.59
CA PRO A 36 15.40 2.46 10.31
C PRO A 36 16.37 1.39 9.79
N GLN A 37 16.23 0.14 10.23
CA GLN A 37 17.08 -0.96 9.75
C GLN A 37 16.79 -1.31 8.29
N ALA A 38 15.53 -1.22 7.85
CA ALA A 38 15.15 -1.45 6.46
C ALA A 38 15.65 -0.32 5.55
N THR A 39 15.54 0.93 5.98
CA THR A 39 16.13 2.08 5.27
C THR A 39 17.64 1.89 5.08
N ARG A 40 18.37 1.52 6.16
CA ARG A 40 19.81 1.26 6.07
C ARG A 40 20.14 0.09 5.14
N ALA A 41 19.33 -0.97 5.12
CA ALA A 41 19.52 -2.10 4.21
C ALA A 41 19.43 -1.65 2.74
N GLY A 42 18.40 -0.87 2.38
CA GLY A 42 18.24 -0.31 1.04
C GLY A 42 19.40 0.60 0.64
N ILE A 43 19.80 1.53 1.50
CA ILE A 43 20.94 2.43 1.27
C ILE A 43 22.25 1.63 1.08
N LYS A 44 22.46 0.57 1.87
CA LYS A 44 23.64 -0.30 1.73
C LYS A 44 23.71 -0.99 0.36
N ILE A 45 22.58 -1.42 -0.17
CA ILE A 45 22.50 -2.04 -1.49
C ILE A 45 22.78 -1.01 -2.60
N LEU A 46 22.21 0.18 -2.53
CA LEU A 46 22.47 1.26 -3.49
C LEU A 46 23.97 1.65 -3.50
N LYS A 47 24.60 1.76 -2.33
CA LYS A 47 26.04 2.00 -2.19
C LYS A 47 26.92 0.85 -2.73
N ALA A 48 26.41 -0.35 -2.75
CA ALA A 48 27.11 -1.53 -3.29
C ALA A 48 26.97 -1.67 -4.82
N GLY A 49 26.31 -0.71 -5.50
CA GLY A 49 26.12 -0.71 -6.96
C GLY A 49 24.83 -1.38 -7.42
N GLY A 50 23.94 -1.75 -6.49
CA GLY A 50 22.57 -2.16 -6.81
C GLY A 50 21.71 -0.97 -7.25
N ASN A 51 20.61 -1.26 -7.92
CA ASN A 51 19.63 -0.27 -8.35
C ASN A 51 18.44 -0.17 -7.35
N ALA A 52 17.42 0.65 -7.68
CA ALA A 52 16.24 0.81 -6.83
C ALA A 52 15.47 -0.51 -6.61
N PHE A 53 15.52 -1.44 -7.55
CA PHE A 53 14.82 -2.73 -7.48
C PHE A 53 15.55 -3.69 -6.54
N ASP A 54 16.89 -3.72 -6.57
CA ASP A 54 17.71 -4.45 -5.58
C ASP A 54 17.49 -3.91 -4.16
N ALA A 55 17.46 -2.59 -4.03
CA ALA A 55 17.18 -1.93 -2.75
C ALA A 55 15.77 -2.26 -2.24
N ALA A 56 14.77 -2.36 -3.11
CA ALA A 56 13.41 -2.76 -2.76
C ALA A 56 13.35 -4.18 -2.18
N ILE A 57 14.11 -5.12 -2.74
CA ILE A 57 14.24 -6.48 -2.19
C ILE A 57 14.84 -6.44 -0.77
N ALA A 58 15.92 -5.69 -0.59
CA ALA A 58 16.59 -5.58 0.71
C ALA A 58 15.70 -4.94 1.79
N VAL A 59 14.96 -3.87 1.42
CA VAL A 59 14.01 -3.20 2.31
C VAL A 59 12.87 -4.14 2.67
N ALA A 60 12.22 -4.79 1.69
CA ALA A 60 11.10 -5.69 1.91
C ALA A 60 11.48 -6.91 2.77
N ALA A 61 12.60 -7.57 2.47
CA ALA A 61 13.11 -8.69 3.25
C ALA A 61 13.48 -8.27 4.69
N THR A 62 14.05 -7.07 4.87
CA THR A 62 14.38 -6.55 6.20
C THR A 62 13.12 -6.21 7.00
N LEU A 63 12.11 -5.58 6.38
CA LEU A 63 10.82 -5.31 7.04
C LEU A 63 10.14 -6.60 7.50
N ALA A 64 10.22 -7.68 6.71
CA ALA A 64 9.69 -8.99 7.10
C ALA A 64 10.31 -9.54 8.40
N VAL A 65 11.53 -9.10 8.74
CA VAL A 65 12.22 -9.49 9.98
C VAL A 65 11.90 -8.52 11.11
N VAL A 66 11.99 -7.21 10.87
CA VAL A 66 11.95 -6.20 11.95
C VAL A 66 10.55 -5.64 12.21
N GLU A 67 9.61 -5.83 11.28
CA GLU A 67 8.20 -5.48 11.43
C GLU A 67 7.27 -6.71 11.22
N PRO A 68 7.47 -7.83 11.94
CA PRO A 68 6.66 -9.05 11.77
C PRO A 68 5.18 -8.83 12.11
N TYR A 69 4.84 -7.66 12.61
CA TYR A 69 3.48 -7.20 12.89
C TYR A 69 2.84 -6.45 11.70
N SER A 70 3.58 -6.07 10.66
CA SER A 70 3.06 -5.26 9.54
C SER A 70 3.21 -5.93 8.18
N SER A 71 4.29 -6.70 7.99
CA SER A 71 4.60 -7.41 6.75
C SER A 71 5.39 -8.69 7.02
N GLY A 72 5.56 -9.52 6.02
CA GLY A 72 6.30 -10.76 6.19
C GLY A 72 6.41 -11.60 4.92
N ILE A 73 7.30 -12.58 4.95
CA ILE A 73 7.46 -13.55 3.87
C ILE A 73 6.20 -14.42 3.70
N GLY A 74 5.40 -14.58 4.76
CA GLY A 74 4.12 -15.26 4.71
C GLY A 74 2.94 -14.40 4.26
N GLY A 75 3.19 -13.22 3.72
CA GLY A 75 2.22 -12.27 3.21
C GLY A 75 2.37 -11.99 1.72
N GLY A 76 1.93 -10.80 1.32
CA GLY A 76 2.03 -10.33 -0.05
C GLY A 76 2.16 -8.82 -0.15
N GLY A 77 1.96 -8.31 -1.35
CA GLY A 77 2.06 -6.88 -1.59
C GLY A 77 2.05 -6.48 -3.04
N PHE A 78 2.21 -5.20 -3.25
CA PHE A 78 2.26 -4.56 -4.56
C PHE A 78 3.51 -3.72 -4.70
N PHE A 79 4.15 -3.84 -5.87
CA PHE A 79 5.30 -3.01 -6.24
C PHE A 79 4.95 -2.23 -7.50
N LEU A 80 4.92 -0.92 -7.39
CA LEU A 80 4.85 -0.01 -8.52
C LEU A 80 6.28 0.43 -8.85
N LEU A 81 6.70 0.18 -10.08
CA LEU A 81 8.04 0.43 -10.59
C LEU A 81 7.98 1.47 -11.69
N HIS A 82 9.00 2.33 -11.76
CA HIS A 82 9.36 3.10 -12.93
C HIS A 82 10.76 2.69 -13.37
N VAL A 83 10.90 2.26 -14.61
CA VAL A 83 12.17 1.90 -15.23
C VAL A 83 12.66 3.10 -16.02
N ALA A 84 13.74 3.73 -15.58
CA ALA A 84 14.25 4.97 -16.17
C ALA A 84 14.77 4.77 -17.59
N GLU A 85 15.29 3.58 -17.92
CA GLU A 85 15.87 3.26 -19.22
C GLU A 85 14.87 3.43 -20.39
N ASP A 86 13.63 2.99 -20.20
CA ASP A 86 12.59 3.02 -21.24
C ASP A 86 11.36 3.87 -20.87
N GLY A 87 11.35 4.45 -19.66
CA GLY A 87 10.26 5.27 -19.13
C GLY A 87 8.99 4.48 -18.78
N SER A 88 9.06 3.15 -18.75
CA SER A 88 7.90 2.31 -18.46
C SER A 88 7.50 2.33 -16.99
N ASN A 89 6.20 2.19 -16.73
CA ASN A 89 5.66 1.95 -15.40
C ASN A 89 5.06 0.55 -15.35
N ILE A 90 5.51 -0.25 -14.39
CA ILE A 90 5.15 -1.66 -14.23
C ILE A 90 4.55 -1.85 -12.84
N PHE A 91 3.49 -2.66 -12.76
CA PHE A 91 2.90 -3.03 -11.48
C PHE A 91 3.01 -4.54 -11.27
N ILE A 92 3.74 -4.94 -10.22
CA ILE A 92 3.87 -6.34 -9.82
C ILE A 92 2.85 -6.61 -8.73
N ASP A 93 1.89 -7.47 -9.04
CA ASP A 93 0.89 -7.98 -8.13
C ASP A 93 1.39 -9.29 -7.50
N ALA A 94 1.94 -9.17 -6.30
CA ALA A 94 2.34 -10.27 -5.43
C ALA A 94 1.35 -10.45 -4.27
N ARG A 95 0.06 -10.11 -4.50
CA ARG A 95 -1.04 -10.31 -3.54
C ARG A 95 -1.28 -11.79 -3.28
N GLU A 96 -1.71 -12.13 -2.10
CA GLU A 96 -2.09 -13.47 -1.71
C GLU A 96 -3.25 -13.99 -2.57
N THR A 97 -3.35 -15.30 -2.71
CA THR A 97 -4.51 -15.95 -3.34
C THR A 97 -5.24 -16.86 -2.36
N ALA A 98 -6.55 -16.96 -2.52
CA ALA A 98 -7.34 -17.94 -1.77
C ALA A 98 -6.90 -19.37 -2.12
N PRO A 99 -6.81 -20.29 -1.15
CA PRO A 99 -6.54 -21.71 -1.40
C PRO A 99 -7.56 -22.31 -2.38
N LYS A 100 -7.17 -23.34 -3.12
CA LYS A 100 -8.06 -24.06 -4.07
C LYS A 100 -9.29 -24.68 -3.41
N ALA A 101 -9.19 -25.03 -2.14
CA ALA A 101 -10.29 -25.60 -1.38
C ALA A 101 -11.24 -24.55 -0.76
N SER A 102 -11.02 -23.25 -1.04
CA SER A 102 -11.88 -22.19 -0.51
C SER A 102 -13.27 -22.21 -1.13
N SER A 103 -14.27 -21.87 -0.32
CA SER A 103 -15.66 -21.67 -0.75
C SER A 103 -16.21 -20.34 -0.24
N ALA A 104 -17.27 -19.84 -0.85
CA ALA A 104 -17.87 -18.55 -0.49
C ALA A 104 -18.45 -18.53 0.93
N ASP A 105 -18.80 -19.69 1.46
CA ASP A 105 -19.44 -19.90 2.76
C ASP A 105 -18.49 -20.44 3.84
N MET A 106 -17.18 -20.59 3.55
CA MET A 106 -16.22 -21.23 4.45
C MET A 106 -16.09 -20.58 5.85
N TYR A 107 -16.56 -19.36 6.01
CA TYR A 107 -16.57 -18.62 7.28
C TYR A 107 -17.97 -18.47 7.88
N LEU A 108 -18.99 -19.15 7.33
CA LEU A 108 -20.33 -19.17 7.92
C LEU A 108 -20.48 -20.38 8.86
N ASP A 109 -21.36 -20.23 9.84
CA ASP A 109 -21.86 -21.37 10.62
C ASP A 109 -23.06 -22.04 9.93
N ASP A 110 -23.63 -23.06 10.59
CA ASP A 110 -24.77 -23.82 10.06
C ASP A 110 -26.05 -22.94 9.93
N GLU A 111 -26.13 -21.83 10.68
CA GLU A 111 -27.20 -20.84 10.62
C GLU A 111 -26.95 -19.75 9.58
N GLY A 112 -25.76 -19.76 8.90
CA GLY A 112 -25.35 -18.81 7.89
C GLY A 112 -24.80 -17.49 8.46
N GLU A 113 -24.46 -17.45 9.76
CA GLU A 113 -23.86 -16.30 10.39
C GLU A 113 -22.34 -16.30 10.23
N PHE A 114 -21.75 -15.11 10.08
CA PHE A 114 -20.33 -14.93 9.82
C PHE A 114 -19.48 -15.12 11.09
N LEU A 115 -18.64 -16.14 11.11
CA LEU A 115 -17.67 -16.43 12.17
C LEU A 115 -16.35 -15.69 11.95
N ARG A 116 -16.34 -14.40 12.29
CA ARG A 116 -15.18 -13.50 12.09
C ARG A 116 -13.86 -14.05 12.66
N SER A 117 -13.87 -14.75 13.78
CA SER A 117 -12.65 -15.31 14.37
C SER A 117 -11.93 -16.27 13.41
N LYS A 118 -12.67 -17.01 12.58
CA LYS A 118 -12.09 -17.92 11.59
C LYS A 118 -11.40 -17.22 10.43
N SER A 119 -11.80 -16.00 10.07
CA SER A 119 -11.14 -15.20 9.03
C SER A 119 -9.93 -14.42 9.55
N LEU A 120 -9.79 -14.27 10.89
CA LEU A 120 -8.73 -13.47 11.49
C LEU A 120 -7.60 -14.29 12.13
N THR A 121 -7.89 -15.47 12.67
CA THR A 121 -6.95 -16.23 13.51
C THR A 121 -6.92 -17.70 13.10
N GLY A 122 -5.73 -18.29 13.04
CA GLY A 122 -5.54 -19.68 12.65
C GLY A 122 -5.26 -19.89 11.17
N GLY A 123 -5.02 -21.15 10.79
CA GLY A 123 -4.62 -21.52 9.42
C GLY A 123 -5.67 -21.24 8.36
N LEU A 124 -6.97 -21.23 8.73
CA LEU A 124 -8.06 -20.96 7.79
C LEU A 124 -8.08 -19.50 7.32
N ALA A 125 -7.53 -18.57 8.12
CA ALA A 125 -7.45 -17.15 7.80
C ALA A 125 -6.37 -16.83 6.76
N ALA A 126 -5.43 -17.75 6.49
CA ALA A 126 -4.26 -17.49 5.68
C ALA A 126 -4.52 -17.71 4.18
N GLY A 127 -4.25 -16.68 3.38
CA GLY A 127 -4.11 -16.80 1.93
C GLY A 127 -2.71 -17.29 1.53
N ILE A 128 -2.57 -17.82 0.32
CA ILE A 128 -1.28 -18.33 -0.22
C ILE A 128 -0.32 -17.15 -0.40
N PRO A 129 0.88 -17.16 0.21
CA PRO A 129 1.80 -16.03 0.20
C PRO A 129 2.37 -15.71 -1.18
N GLY A 130 2.42 -14.42 -1.51
CA GLY A 130 3.01 -13.94 -2.76
C GLY A 130 4.37 -13.26 -2.59
N MET A 131 4.72 -12.84 -1.37
CA MET A 131 5.93 -12.03 -1.13
C MET A 131 7.22 -12.66 -1.67
N PRO A 132 7.56 -13.93 -1.39
CA PRO A 132 8.80 -14.52 -1.92
C PRO A 132 8.86 -14.52 -3.44
N ALA A 133 7.74 -14.81 -4.12
CA ALA A 133 7.68 -14.78 -5.59
C ALA A 133 7.87 -13.36 -6.14
N GLY A 134 7.32 -12.35 -5.45
CA GLY A 134 7.53 -10.94 -5.80
C GLY A 134 8.99 -10.52 -5.72
N LEU A 135 9.69 -10.90 -4.65
CA LEU A 135 11.12 -10.60 -4.46
C LEU A 135 12.00 -11.31 -5.51
N VAL A 136 11.71 -12.58 -5.80
CA VAL A 136 12.40 -13.34 -6.85
C VAL A 136 12.18 -12.69 -8.22
N TYR A 137 10.92 -12.34 -8.53
CA TYR A 137 10.59 -11.71 -9.80
C TYR A 137 11.32 -10.35 -9.98
N LEU A 138 11.39 -9.53 -8.93
CA LEU A 138 12.17 -8.29 -8.94
C LEU A 138 13.65 -8.56 -9.23
N SER A 139 14.26 -9.54 -8.56
CA SER A 139 15.66 -9.89 -8.73
C SER A 139 15.97 -10.37 -10.13
N GLU A 140 15.16 -11.29 -10.67
CA GLU A 140 15.41 -11.93 -11.98
C GLU A 140 15.18 -10.99 -13.18
N ASN A 141 14.27 -10.01 -13.06
CA ASN A 141 13.86 -9.18 -14.19
C ASN A 141 14.38 -7.75 -14.14
N PHE A 142 14.73 -7.24 -12.95
CA PHE A 142 15.10 -5.82 -12.76
C PHE A 142 16.36 -5.64 -11.89
N GLY A 143 16.74 -6.64 -11.10
CA GLY A 143 17.91 -6.57 -10.22
C GLY A 143 19.23 -6.64 -10.99
N ARG A 144 20.27 -6.05 -10.39
CA ARG A 144 21.68 -6.12 -10.86
C ARG A 144 22.52 -7.01 -9.97
N LEU A 145 22.10 -7.17 -8.72
CA LEU A 145 22.80 -7.96 -7.72
C LEU A 145 22.09 -9.30 -7.51
N GLU A 146 22.85 -10.30 -7.10
CA GLU A 146 22.31 -11.59 -6.72
C GLU A 146 21.29 -11.47 -5.57
N LEU A 147 20.23 -12.24 -5.61
CA LEU A 147 19.20 -12.26 -4.55
C LEU A 147 19.80 -12.54 -3.16
N THR A 148 20.86 -13.35 -3.09
CA THR A 148 21.62 -13.62 -1.86
C THR A 148 22.27 -12.37 -1.28
N THR A 149 22.76 -11.47 -2.11
CA THR A 149 23.31 -10.17 -1.71
C THR A 149 22.22 -9.25 -1.19
N ASN A 150 21.11 -9.17 -1.92
CA ASN A 150 19.99 -8.30 -1.57
C ASN A 150 19.32 -8.71 -0.24
N MET A 151 19.26 -10.01 0.08
CA MET A 151 18.64 -10.52 1.31
C MET A 151 19.63 -10.65 2.50
N ALA A 152 20.93 -10.41 2.29
CA ALA A 152 21.96 -10.67 3.31
C ALA A 152 21.73 -9.93 4.64
N GLU A 153 21.27 -8.67 4.59
CA GLU A 153 21.03 -7.88 5.82
C GLU A 153 19.83 -8.41 6.60
N ALA A 154 18.74 -8.79 5.91
CA ALA A 154 17.58 -9.43 6.53
C ALA A 154 17.98 -10.75 7.23
N ILE A 155 18.74 -11.59 6.55
CA ILE A 155 19.26 -12.86 7.08
C ILE A 155 20.12 -12.60 8.32
N ARG A 156 21.03 -11.61 8.27
CA ARG A 156 21.86 -11.23 9.41
C ARG A 156 21.03 -10.79 10.61
N LEU A 157 20.05 -9.90 10.40
CA LEU A 157 19.18 -9.41 11.47
C LEU A 157 18.30 -10.50 12.07
N ALA A 158 17.83 -11.44 11.26
CA ALA A 158 17.08 -12.60 11.77
C ALA A 158 17.96 -13.51 12.66
N LYS A 159 19.26 -13.69 12.30
CA LYS A 159 20.23 -14.49 13.07
C LYS A 159 20.70 -13.80 14.36
N GLU A 160 21.14 -12.53 14.23
CA GLU A 160 21.75 -11.78 15.33
C GLU A 160 20.71 -11.13 16.24
N GLY A 161 19.46 -11.09 15.78
CA GLY A 161 18.32 -10.49 16.46
C GLY A 161 18.28 -8.98 16.30
N PHE A 162 17.07 -8.45 16.40
CA PHE A 162 16.78 -7.02 16.40
C PHE A 162 16.16 -6.59 17.74
N LEU A 163 16.24 -5.29 18.04
CA LEU A 163 15.67 -4.73 19.27
C LEU A 163 14.24 -4.23 18.99
N THR A 164 13.29 -4.60 19.84
CA THR A 164 11.90 -4.15 19.77
C THR A 164 11.77 -2.66 20.07
N GLY A 165 10.90 -1.96 19.30
CA GLY A 165 10.50 -0.58 19.53
C GLY A 165 9.18 -0.46 20.31
N LYS A 166 8.71 0.77 20.48
CA LYS A 166 7.40 1.06 21.09
C LYS A 166 6.25 0.51 20.24
N ARG A 167 6.37 0.60 18.90
CA ARG A 167 5.38 0.09 17.98
C ARG A 167 5.27 -1.43 18.09
N TYR A 168 6.40 -2.15 18.10
CA TYR A 168 6.39 -3.59 18.33
C TYR A 168 5.62 -3.96 19.61
N ASN A 169 5.97 -3.33 20.74
CA ASN A 169 5.29 -3.57 22.02
C ASN A 169 3.78 -3.32 21.91
N ALA A 170 3.35 -2.21 21.30
CA ALA A 170 1.93 -1.89 21.14
C ALA A 170 1.18 -2.94 20.28
N MET A 171 1.80 -3.42 19.19
CA MET A 171 1.20 -4.41 18.30
C MET A 171 1.16 -5.80 18.94
N ALA A 172 2.25 -6.21 19.61
CA ALA A 172 2.29 -7.46 20.36
C ALA A 172 1.30 -7.44 21.54
N SER A 173 1.16 -6.31 22.26
CA SER A 173 0.15 -6.15 23.31
C SER A 173 -1.28 -6.33 22.79
N TYR A 174 -1.56 -5.78 21.62
CA TYR A 174 -2.88 -5.91 20.97
C TYR A 174 -3.19 -7.36 20.57
N ARG A 175 -2.18 -8.16 20.21
CA ARG A 175 -2.34 -9.55 19.73
C ARG A 175 -1.85 -10.60 20.72
N THR A 176 -1.59 -10.24 21.97
CA THR A 176 -1.00 -11.16 22.99
C THR A 176 -1.84 -12.44 23.16
N GLU A 177 -3.16 -12.33 23.21
CA GLU A 177 -4.06 -13.48 23.34
C GLU A 177 -3.95 -14.41 22.13
N ASP A 178 -4.05 -13.87 20.92
CA ASP A 178 -3.96 -14.65 19.67
C ASP A 178 -2.59 -15.34 19.53
N LEU A 179 -1.49 -14.63 19.85
CA LEU A 179 -0.14 -15.18 19.77
C LEU A 179 0.06 -16.34 20.79
N ASN A 180 -0.51 -16.22 22.00
CA ASN A 180 -0.45 -17.28 23.01
C ASN A 180 -1.24 -18.54 22.62
N ASN A 181 -2.23 -18.45 21.72
CA ASN A 181 -2.94 -19.61 21.20
C ASN A 181 -2.06 -20.53 20.32
N PHE A 182 -0.91 -20.02 19.86
CA PHE A 182 0.01 -20.76 18.98
C PHE A 182 1.41 -20.78 19.61
N PRO A 183 1.86 -21.93 20.18
CA PRO A 183 3.12 -22.01 20.93
C PRO A 183 4.35 -21.48 20.17
N GLY A 184 4.46 -21.75 18.85
CA GLY A 184 5.57 -21.26 18.04
C GLY A 184 5.59 -19.74 17.90
N SER A 185 4.45 -19.09 17.87
CA SER A 185 4.33 -17.62 17.83
C SER A 185 4.60 -17.00 19.20
N ALA A 186 4.08 -17.61 20.26
CA ALA A 186 4.33 -17.15 21.63
C ALA A 186 5.83 -17.19 21.98
N GLU A 187 6.50 -18.30 21.67
CA GLU A 187 7.93 -18.48 21.88
C GLU A 187 8.77 -17.46 21.11
N LEU A 188 8.37 -17.14 19.86
CA LEU A 188 9.12 -16.29 18.96
C LEU A 188 8.93 -14.79 19.26
N PHE A 189 7.70 -14.36 19.57
CA PHE A 189 7.33 -12.93 19.60
C PHE A 189 6.97 -12.37 20.97
N LEU A 190 6.81 -13.22 21.98
CA LEU A 190 6.46 -12.80 23.33
C LEU A 190 7.63 -13.07 24.31
N ASP A 191 7.66 -12.31 25.40
CA ASP A 191 8.54 -12.54 26.55
C ASP A 191 7.72 -13.20 27.66
N ASN A 192 7.89 -14.53 27.85
CA ASN A 192 7.12 -15.31 28.83
C ASN A 192 5.60 -15.12 28.71
N GLY A 193 5.09 -15.09 27.46
CA GLY A 193 3.65 -14.94 27.17
C GLY A 193 3.14 -13.49 27.20
N PHE A 194 4.01 -12.50 27.40
CA PHE A 194 3.66 -11.08 27.42
C PHE A 194 4.34 -10.33 26.26
N ALA A 195 3.76 -9.19 25.87
CA ALA A 195 4.37 -8.32 24.87
C ALA A 195 5.73 -7.79 25.36
N PRO A 196 6.83 -7.99 24.60
CA PRO A 196 8.16 -7.57 25.00
C PRO A 196 8.25 -6.06 25.19
N LYS A 197 9.00 -5.60 26.18
CA LYS A 197 9.32 -4.17 26.35
C LYS A 197 10.23 -3.68 25.23
N SER A 198 10.21 -2.37 24.96
CA SER A 198 11.19 -1.75 24.07
C SER A 198 12.61 -2.06 24.51
N GLY A 199 13.47 -2.44 23.55
CA GLY A 199 14.84 -2.87 23.80
C GLY A 199 15.01 -4.38 24.05
N PHE A 200 13.94 -5.16 24.06
CA PHE A 200 14.02 -6.63 24.07
C PHE A 200 14.58 -7.12 22.72
N ARG A 201 15.37 -8.19 22.73
CA ARG A 201 15.96 -8.73 21.50
C ARG A 201 15.19 -9.96 21.02
N ILE A 202 14.66 -9.87 19.80
CA ILE A 202 14.00 -10.97 19.11
C ILE A 202 14.98 -11.66 18.17
N PHE A 203 15.11 -12.97 18.28
CA PHE A 203 15.90 -13.83 17.39
C PHE A 203 14.95 -14.68 16.53
N GLN A 204 15.22 -14.78 15.23
CA GLN A 204 14.37 -15.51 14.28
C GLN A 204 15.20 -16.52 13.47
N GLN A 205 15.82 -17.50 14.14
CA GLN A 205 16.75 -18.45 13.52
C GLN A 205 16.10 -19.27 12.40
N GLU A 206 14.85 -19.70 12.58
CA GLU A 206 14.11 -20.45 11.55
C GLU A 206 13.79 -19.57 10.34
N LEU A 207 13.41 -18.30 10.56
CA LEU A 207 13.19 -17.33 9.48
C LEU A 207 14.49 -17.05 8.73
N ALA A 208 15.61 -16.91 9.42
CA ALA A 208 16.92 -16.72 8.78
C ALA A 208 17.22 -17.85 7.80
N ARG A 209 17.02 -19.11 8.23
CA ARG A 209 17.18 -20.28 7.35
C ARG A 209 16.22 -20.27 6.17
N THR A 210 14.96 -19.89 6.39
CA THR A 210 13.96 -19.77 5.31
C THR A 210 14.37 -18.72 4.30
N LEU A 211 14.84 -17.54 4.74
CA LEU A 211 15.35 -16.47 3.88
C LEU A 211 16.58 -16.92 3.08
N GLU A 212 17.53 -17.64 3.70
CA GLU A 212 18.68 -18.21 3.01
C GLU A 212 18.25 -19.18 1.89
N LEU A 213 17.30 -20.08 2.18
CA LEU A 213 16.81 -21.04 1.21
C LEU A 213 16.04 -20.36 0.06
N ILE A 214 15.25 -19.32 0.35
CA ILE A 214 14.60 -18.51 -0.69
C ILE A 214 15.67 -17.89 -1.61
N ALA A 215 16.68 -17.25 -1.02
CA ALA A 215 17.73 -16.57 -1.79
C ALA A 215 18.59 -17.53 -2.62
N GLN A 216 18.93 -18.70 -2.07
CA GLN A 216 19.78 -19.70 -2.75
C GLN A 216 19.06 -20.49 -3.84
N THR A 217 17.73 -20.59 -3.77
CA THR A 217 16.94 -21.44 -4.66
C THR A 217 15.95 -20.66 -5.51
N ASN A 218 16.08 -19.34 -5.57
CA ASN A 218 15.12 -18.45 -6.24
C ASN A 218 13.67 -18.82 -5.88
N GLY A 219 13.39 -18.93 -4.58
CA GLY A 219 12.06 -19.23 -4.05
C GLY A 219 11.59 -20.68 -4.16
N HIS A 220 12.32 -21.56 -4.89
CA HIS A 220 11.89 -22.94 -5.09
C HIS A 220 11.66 -23.69 -3.78
N ALA A 221 12.54 -23.50 -2.78
CA ALA A 221 12.40 -24.15 -1.47
C ALA A 221 11.10 -23.74 -0.75
N PHE A 222 10.65 -22.49 -0.94
CA PHE A 222 9.43 -21.98 -0.31
C PHE A 222 8.14 -22.52 -0.97
N TYR A 223 8.11 -22.63 -2.30
CA TYR A 223 6.89 -23.01 -3.03
C TYR A 223 6.79 -24.50 -3.37
N LYS A 224 7.92 -25.22 -3.50
CA LYS A 224 7.94 -26.63 -3.92
C LYS A 224 8.82 -27.55 -3.07
N GLY A 225 9.64 -26.98 -2.18
CA GLY A 225 10.62 -27.72 -1.40
C GLY A 225 10.19 -28.08 0.03
N GLU A 226 11.19 -28.13 0.93
CA GLU A 226 11.00 -28.48 2.34
C GLU A 226 10.15 -27.45 3.09
N ILE A 227 10.33 -26.17 2.80
CA ILE A 227 9.57 -25.09 3.45
C ILE A 227 8.08 -25.20 3.07
N ALA A 228 7.74 -25.47 1.79
CA ALA A 228 6.35 -25.70 1.38
C ALA A 228 5.67 -26.80 2.20
N LYS A 229 6.35 -27.94 2.42
CA LYS A 229 5.81 -29.05 3.20
C LYS A 229 5.54 -28.65 4.66
N ARG A 230 6.46 -27.90 5.27
CA ARG A 230 6.31 -27.41 6.65
C ARG A 230 5.19 -26.38 6.77
N LEU A 231 5.07 -25.46 5.81
CA LEU A 231 4.00 -24.46 5.75
C LEU A 231 2.63 -25.15 5.69
N VAL A 232 2.44 -26.06 4.72
CA VAL A 232 1.17 -26.79 4.55
C VAL A 232 0.83 -27.61 5.81
N SER A 233 1.82 -28.33 6.37
CA SER A 233 1.61 -29.10 7.60
C SER A 233 1.16 -28.22 8.78
N GLY A 234 1.80 -27.05 8.96
CA GLY A 234 1.44 -26.11 10.03
C GLY A 234 0.07 -25.46 9.83
N VAL A 235 -0.28 -25.13 8.60
CA VAL A 235 -1.60 -24.60 8.25
C VAL A 235 -2.70 -25.63 8.54
N LEU A 236 -2.53 -26.88 8.09
CA LEU A 236 -3.48 -27.95 8.35
C LEU A 236 -3.62 -28.24 9.86
N ALA A 237 -2.51 -28.23 10.61
CA ALA A 237 -2.52 -28.44 12.05
C ALA A 237 -3.26 -27.35 12.84
N THR A 238 -3.47 -26.18 12.23
CA THR A 238 -4.18 -25.03 12.82
C THR A 238 -5.54 -24.76 12.15
N GLY A 239 -6.12 -25.78 11.51
CA GLY A 239 -7.46 -25.75 10.94
C GLY A 239 -7.58 -25.14 9.55
N GLY A 240 -6.45 -24.91 8.85
CA GLY A 240 -6.45 -24.41 7.49
C GLY A 240 -6.63 -25.48 6.43
N ILE A 241 -6.61 -25.06 5.15
CA ILE A 241 -7.02 -25.89 4.00
C ILE A 241 -6.00 -25.87 2.84
N TRP A 242 -4.75 -25.46 3.10
CA TRP A 242 -3.72 -25.41 2.05
C TRP A 242 -3.33 -26.79 1.55
N SER A 243 -2.96 -26.87 0.30
CA SER A 243 -2.28 -28.01 -0.33
C SER A 243 -0.89 -27.61 -0.85
N LEU A 244 -0.06 -28.60 -1.15
CA LEU A 244 1.24 -28.33 -1.81
C LEU A 244 1.06 -27.70 -3.21
N ASP A 245 -0.03 -28.08 -3.89
CA ASP A 245 -0.37 -27.52 -5.20
C ASP A 245 -0.79 -26.06 -5.14
N ASP A 246 -1.32 -25.57 -4.01
CA ASP A 246 -1.62 -24.15 -3.82
C ASP A 246 -0.34 -23.31 -3.87
N LEU A 247 0.69 -23.77 -3.15
CA LEU A 247 1.99 -23.13 -3.16
C LEU A 247 2.69 -23.29 -4.52
N ALA A 248 2.73 -24.50 -5.06
CA ALA A 248 3.44 -24.80 -6.31
C ALA A 248 2.93 -24.05 -7.53
N ASP A 249 1.63 -23.71 -7.56
CA ASP A 249 0.95 -23.00 -8.66
C ASP A 249 0.93 -21.47 -8.48
N TYR A 250 1.41 -20.96 -7.33
CA TYR A 250 1.43 -19.51 -7.12
C TYR A 250 2.37 -18.81 -8.12
N THR A 251 1.87 -17.75 -8.74
CA THR A 251 2.65 -16.88 -9.63
C THR A 251 2.29 -15.41 -9.39
N VAL A 252 3.27 -14.52 -9.49
CA VAL A 252 3.00 -13.08 -9.54
C VAL A 252 2.23 -12.74 -10.81
N LYS A 253 1.50 -11.62 -10.80
CA LYS A 253 0.87 -11.07 -12.00
C LYS A 253 1.49 -9.73 -12.35
N LEU A 254 1.73 -9.50 -13.62
CA LEU A 254 2.04 -8.17 -14.11
C LEU A 254 0.75 -7.49 -14.53
N ARG A 255 0.56 -6.26 -14.07
CA ARG A 255 -0.62 -5.47 -14.40
C ARG A 255 -0.20 -4.08 -14.90
N SER A 256 -0.99 -3.49 -15.77
CA SER A 256 -0.81 -2.09 -16.16
C SER A 256 -1.27 -1.19 -15.02
N PRO A 257 -0.43 -0.27 -14.52
CA PRO A 257 -0.85 0.72 -13.54
C PRO A 257 -2.02 1.56 -14.06
N VAL A 258 -2.89 2.03 -13.16
CA VAL A 258 -3.93 3.00 -13.54
C VAL A 258 -3.36 4.41 -13.53
N THR A 259 -3.79 5.24 -14.49
CA THR A 259 -3.26 6.58 -14.67
C THR A 259 -4.34 7.62 -14.90
N THR A 260 -4.09 8.84 -14.46
CA THR A 260 -4.86 10.04 -14.83
C THR A 260 -3.95 11.25 -14.90
N THR A 261 -4.48 12.36 -15.38
CA THR A 261 -3.90 13.69 -15.18
C THR A 261 -4.77 14.48 -14.23
N TYR A 262 -4.16 15.21 -13.31
CA TYR A 262 -4.83 16.15 -12.43
C TYR A 262 -4.10 17.49 -12.50
N ARG A 263 -4.77 18.53 -13.03
CA ARG A 263 -4.21 19.88 -13.20
C ARG A 263 -2.82 19.87 -13.85
N GLY A 264 -2.65 19.06 -14.90
CA GLY A 264 -1.40 18.93 -15.65
C GLY A 264 -0.37 17.98 -15.06
N SER A 265 -0.57 17.46 -13.86
CA SER A 265 0.30 16.45 -13.25
C SER A 265 -0.20 15.03 -13.56
N LYS A 266 0.70 14.12 -13.91
CA LYS A 266 0.41 12.70 -14.14
C LYS A 266 0.39 11.95 -12.81
N ILE A 267 -0.64 11.15 -12.59
CA ILE A 267 -0.78 10.28 -11.42
C ILE A 267 -0.71 8.85 -11.94
N VAL A 268 0.14 8.03 -11.33
CA VAL A 268 0.29 6.59 -11.63
C VAL A 268 0.10 5.83 -10.32
N SER A 269 -0.84 4.88 -10.29
CA SER A 269 -1.17 4.17 -9.04
C SER A 269 -1.62 2.74 -9.28
N ALA A 270 -1.95 2.03 -8.20
CA ALA A 270 -2.29 0.62 -8.17
C ALA A 270 -3.58 0.29 -8.95
N PRO A 271 -3.54 -0.67 -9.87
CA PRO A 271 -4.73 -1.25 -10.50
C PRO A 271 -5.39 -2.28 -9.58
N PRO A 272 -6.60 -2.81 -9.91
CA PRO A 272 -7.13 -4.00 -9.24
C PRO A 272 -6.16 -5.21 -9.34
N PRO A 273 -6.10 -6.06 -8.29
CA PRO A 273 -7.02 -6.18 -7.16
C PRO A 273 -6.81 -5.17 -6.03
N SER A 274 -6.14 -4.05 -6.25
CA SER A 274 -6.25 -2.92 -5.34
C SER A 274 -7.35 -1.94 -5.79
N SER A 275 -8.15 -1.50 -4.85
CA SER A 275 -9.08 -0.39 -5.06
C SER A 275 -8.38 0.98 -4.99
N GLY A 276 -7.12 0.99 -4.52
CA GLY A 276 -6.45 2.21 -4.11
C GLY A 276 -6.31 3.24 -5.21
N GLY A 277 -5.74 2.84 -6.35
CA GLY A 277 -5.57 3.77 -7.46
C GLY A 277 -6.88 4.21 -8.10
N ILE A 278 -7.90 3.33 -8.14
CA ILE A 278 -9.21 3.67 -8.71
C ILE A 278 -9.86 4.77 -7.87
N VAL A 279 -10.01 4.56 -6.56
CA VAL A 279 -10.63 5.53 -5.66
C VAL A 279 -9.85 6.84 -5.58
N LEU A 280 -8.50 6.76 -5.60
CA LEU A 280 -7.63 7.94 -5.66
C LEU A 280 -7.90 8.77 -6.92
N ILE A 281 -7.88 8.13 -8.09
CA ILE A 281 -8.08 8.78 -9.39
C ILE A 281 -9.50 9.34 -9.49
N GLU A 282 -10.51 8.59 -9.09
CA GLU A 282 -11.90 9.06 -9.09
C GLU A 282 -12.06 10.29 -8.20
N ALA A 283 -11.52 10.26 -6.97
CA ALA A 283 -11.55 11.40 -6.08
C ALA A 283 -10.84 12.64 -6.66
N LEU A 284 -9.66 12.47 -7.27
CA LEU A 284 -8.93 13.56 -7.93
C LEU A 284 -9.72 14.10 -9.13
N ASN A 285 -10.29 13.23 -9.98
CA ASN A 285 -11.11 13.65 -11.13
C ASN A 285 -12.34 14.45 -10.69
N ILE A 286 -13.02 14.07 -9.60
CA ILE A 286 -14.12 14.84 -9.01
C ILE A 286 -13.62 16.20 -8.52
N LEU A 287 -12.50 16.23 -7.77
CA LEU A 287 -11.95 17.45 -7.19
C LEU A 287 -11.40 18.43 -8.23
N GLU A 288 -11.04 17.98 -9.44
CA GLU A 288 -10.56 18.85 -10.51
C GLU A 288 -11.60 19.89 -10.96
N ARG A 289 -12.88 19.62 -10.74
CA ARG A 289 -13.98 20.55 -11.04
C ARG A 289 -14.05 21.77 -10.12
N TYR A 290 -13.36 21.73 -8.97
CA TYR A 290 -13.40 22.77 -7.95
C TYR A 290 -12.04 23.47 -7.87
N ASP A 291 -12.04 24.78 -7.75
CA ASP A 291 -10.79 25.51 -7.49
C ASP A 291 -10.46 25.49 -6.00
N LEU A 292 -9.77 24.42 -5.58
CA LEU A 292 -9.40 24.24 -4.18
C LEU A 292 -8.43 25.32 -3.65
N SER A 293 -7.88 26.20 -4.49
CA SER A 293 -6.97 27.27 -4.05
C SER A 293 -7.69 28.44 -3.42
N VAL A 294 -8.93 28.70 -3.85
CA VAL A 294 -9.78 29.81 -3.35
C VAL A 294 -10.77 29.37 -2.29
N GLU A 295 -10.97 28.07 -2.11
CA GLU A 295 -11.87 27.53 -1.10
C GLU A 295 -11.31 27.70 0.32
N THR A 296 -12.19 27.90 1.30
CA THR A 296 -11.79 27.87 2.72
C THR A 296 -11.31 26.47 3.09
N ASP A 297 -10.54 26.34 4.19
CA ASP A 297 -10.09 25.04 4.68
C ASP A 297 -11.26 24.07 4.95
N ILE A 298 -12.38 24.61 5.43
CA ILE A 298 -13.60 23.83 5.72
C ILE A 298 -14.27 23.36 4.44
N ASP A 299 -14.35 24.20 3.41
CA ASP A 299 -14.95 23.87 2.13
C ASP A 299 -14.09 22.84 1.39
N ARG A 300 -12.75 22.97 1.46
CA ARG A 300 -11.82 21.94 0.96
C ARG A 300 -12.03 20.58 1.65
N VAL A 301 -12.10 20.54 2.97
CA VAL A 301 -12.35 19.29 3.71
C VAL A 301 -13.68 18.69 3.28
N HIS A 302 -14.73 19.51 3.18
CA HIS A 302 -16.05 19.07 2.73
C HIS A 302 -16.00 18.44 1.34
N LEU A 303 -15.42 19.11 0.36
CA LEU A 303 -15.32 18.61 -1.03
C LEU A 303 -14.48 17.33 -1.12
N VAL A 304 -13.36 17.25 -0.39
CA VAL A 304 -12.52 16.04 -0.34
C VAL A 304 -13.29 14.87 0.28
N VAL A 305 -14.08 15.12 1.33
CA VAL A 305 -14.94 14.10 1.95
C VAL A 305 -16.03 13.62 1.00
N GLU A 306 -16.66 14.53 0.26
CA GLU A 306 -17.68 14.18 -0.74
C GLU A 306 -17.09 13.34 -1.88
N ALA A 307 -15.88 13.65 -2.33
CA ALA A 307 -15.16 12.84 -3.32
C ALA A 307 -14.81 11.45 -2.77
N MET A 308 -14.26 11.36 -1.54
CA MET A 308 -14.00 10.08 -0.87
C MET A 308 -15.27 9.24 -0.74
N ARG A 309 -16.38 9.82 -0.29
CA ARG A 309 -17.68 9.15 -0.12
C ARG A 309 -18.10 8.40 -1.39
N ARG A 310 -17.91 9.00 -2.56
CA ARG A 310 -18.30 8.45 -3.86
C ARG A 310 -17.35 7.37 -4.33
N GLY A 311 -16.05 7.59 -4.29
CA GLY A 311 -15.08 6.59 -4.67
C GLY A 311 -15.14 5.34 -3.78
N TYR A 312 -15.39 5.48 -2.48
CA TYR A 312 -15.60 4.32 -1.61
C TYR A 312 -16.94 3.61 -1.82
N ARG A 313 -17.97 4.32 -2.28
CA ARG A 313 -19.21 3.67 -2.73
C ARG A 313 -18.95 2.80 -3.95
N ASP A 314 -18.28 3.34 -4.97
CA ASP A 314 -17.97 2.61 -6.20
C ASP A 314 -17.01 1.44 -5.94
N ARG A 315 -16.07 1.60 -4.98
CA ARG A 315 -15.28 0.49 -4.46
C ARG A 315 -16.14 -0.68 -3.98
N ALA A 316 -17.14 -0.38 -3.19
CA ALA A 316 -18.01 -1.41 -2.60
C ALA A 316 -18.84 -2.16 -3.64
N ASP A 317 -19.26 -1.48 -4.70
CA ASP A 317 -20.14 -2.03 -5.72
C ASP A 317 -19.39 -2.79 -6.83
N PHE A 318 -18.21 -2.29 -7.26
CA PHE A 318 -17.58 -2.72 -8.51
C PHE A 318 -16.23 -3.41 -8.37
N LEU A 319 -15.49 -3.25 -7.23
CA LEU A 319 -14.10 -3.65 -7.20
C LEU A 319 -13.87 -5.02 -6.57
N GLY A 320 -12.91 -5.75 -7.14
CA GLY A 320 -12.46 -7.09 -6.75
C GLY A 320 -11.28 -7.52 -7.60
N ASP A 321 -11.05 -8.82 -7.70
CA ASP A 321 -10.00 -9.39 -8.55
C ASP A 321 -10.42 -9.34 -10.04
N PRO A 322 -9.68 -8.61 -10.90
CA PRO A 322 -10.02 -8.46 -12.31
C PRO A 322 -9.86 -9.75 -13.13
N ASP A 323 -9.18 -10.76 -12.57
CA ASP A 323 -9.09 -12.08 -13.22
C ASP A 323 -10.38 -12.91 -13.04
N PHE A 324 -11.32 -12.45 -12.18
CA PHE A 324 -12.57 -13.15 -11.83
C PHE A 324 -13.84 -12.36 -12.12
N ILE A 325 -13.74 -11.05 -12.30
CA ILE A 325 -14.90 -10.17 -12.53
C ILE A 325 -14.58 -9.09 -13.56
N ASP A 326 -15.58 -8.67 -14.29
CA ASP A 326 -15.49 -7.48 -15.14
C ASP A 326 -15.67 -6.22 -14.31
N ILE A 327 -14.62 -5.39 -14.28
CA ILE A 327 -14.63 -4.11 -13.60
C ILE A 327 -14.74 -3.01 -14.66
N PRO A 328 -15.70 -2.07 -14.56
CA PRO A 328 -15.88 -1.02 -15.56
C PRO A 328 -14.80 0.09 -15.41
N LEU A 329 -13.50 -0.30 -15.54
CA LEU A 329 -12.36 0.59 -15.29
C LEU A 329 -12.38 1.85 -16.15
N GLU A 330 -12.67 1.70 -17.44
CA GLU A 330 -12.73 2.82 -18.38
C GLU A 330 -13.73 3.88 -17.91
N ARG A 331 -14.90 3.45 -17.43
CA ARG A 331 -15.91 4.35 -16.85
C ARG A 331 -15.41 4.99 -15.56
N LEU A 332 -14.97 4.19 -14.56
CA LEU A 332 -14.59 4.68 -13.23
C LEU A 332 -13.43 5.67 -13.29
N LEU A 333 -12.51 5.50 -14.24
CA LEU A 333 -11.34 6.37 -14.41
C LEU A 333 -11.64 7.60 -15.31
N SER A 334 -12.81 7.67 -15.95
CA SER A 334 -13.11 8.74 -16.91
C SER A 334 -13.46 10.05 -16.21
N LYS A 335 -13.02 11.16 -16.82
CA LYS A 335 -13.41 12.51 -16.39
C LYS A 335 -14.92 12.75 -16.53
N SER A 336 -15.54 12.21 -17.59
CA SER A 336 -16.98 12.35 -17.81
C SER A 336 -17.83 11.70 -16.72
N TYR A 337 -17.39 10.55 -16.20
CA TYR A 337 -18.05 9.92 -15.06
C TYR A 337 -17.90 10.76 -13.78
N ALA A 338 -16.68 11.23 -13.50
CA ALA A 338 -16.44 12.13 -12.39
C ALA A 338 -17.26 13.42 -12.48
N ASP A 339 -17.43 13.96 -13.69
CA ASP A 339 -18.29 15.12 -13.97
C ASP A 339 -19.74 14.84 -13.58
N SER A 340 -20.30 13.71 -14.03
CA SER A 340 -21.69 13.33 -13.72
C SER A 340 -21.93 13.12 -12.21
N ILE A 341 -20.95 12.60 -11.51
CA ILE A 341 -21.00 12.42 -10.04
C ILE A 341 -20.92 13.77 -9.33
N ALA A 342 -20.03 14.65 -9.78
CA ALA A 342 -19.79 15.95 -9.18
C ALA A 342 -21.00 16.89 -9.25
N GLU A 343 -21.85 16.76 -10.27
CA GLU A 343 -23.10 17.52 -10.40
C GLU A 343 -24.05 17.36 -9.19
N ASN A 344 -23.96 16.22 -8.50
CA ASN A 344 -24.76 15.92 -7.32
C ASN A 344 -24.07 16.28 -6.00
N ILE A 345 -22.93 16.98 -6.02
CA ILE A 345 -22.23 17.47 -4.83
C ILE A 345 -22.66 18.90 -4.54
N SER A 346 -23.34 19.10 -3.40
CA SER A 346 -23.59 20.43 -2.87
C SER A 346 -22.31 20.96 -2.20
N THR A 347 -21.89 22.19 -2.49
CA THR A 347 -20.75 22.83 -1.85
C THR A 347 -21.02 23.28 -0.41
N THR A 348 -22.30 23.32 -0.01
CA THR A 348 -22.74 23.85 1.28
C THR A 348 -23.31 22.80 2.24
N LYS A 349 -23.71 21.62 1.72
CA LYS A 349 -24.38 20.58 2.50
C LYS A 349 -23.80 19.19 2.18
N ALA A 350 -23.51 18.41 3.22
CA ALA A 350 -23.07 17.03 3.08
C ALA A 350 -24.15 16.14 2.48
N SER A 351 -23.76 15.24 1.58
CA SER A 351 -24.63 14.15 1.10
C SER A 351 -24.81 13.12 2.22
N ALA A 352 -25.99 12.49 2.29
CA ALA A 352 -26.16 11.31 3.12
C ALA A 352 -25.71 10.07 2.35
N SER A 353 -24.90 9.20 2.97
CA SER A 353 -24.44 7.97 2.33
C SER A 353 -25.60 7.04 1.95
N SER A 354 -26.70 7.06 2.73
CA SER A 354 -27.93 6.30 2.44
C SER A 354 -28.64 6.73 1.14
N GLU A 355 -28.45 7.98 0.70
CA GLU A 355 -29.01 8.48 -0.55
C GLU A 355 -28.22 7.97 -1.77
N LEU A 356 -26.97 7.52 -1.57
CA LEU A 356 -26.09 7.00 -2.63
C LEU A 356 -26.29 5.50 -2.89
N ALA A 357 -26.70 4.72 -1.92
CA ALA A 357 -27.23 3.34 -1.95
C ALA A 357 -27.37 2.79 -0.50
N PRO A 358 -28.25 1.82 -0.21
CA PRO A 358 -28.50 1.36 1.17
C PRO A 358 -27.49 0.28 1.60
N LEU A 359 -26.63 0.56 2.57
CA LEU A 359 -25.74 -0.42 3.20
C LEU A 359 -25.40 -0.04 4.65
N GLU A 360 -25.35 -1.03 5.57
CA GLU A 360 -24.95 -0.82 6.97
C GLU A 360 -23.56 -1.42 7.26
N SER A 361 -22.73 -0.72 8.07
CA SER A 361 -21.39 -1.20 8.43
C SER A 361 -20.90 -0.66 9.79
N LYS A 362 -20.12 -1.47 10.51
CA LYS A 362 -19.33 -1.08 11.71
C LYS A 362 -18.00 -1.83 11.73
N VAL A 363 -16.89 -1.15 12.14
CA VAL A 363 -15.60 -1.59 12.74
C VAL A 363 -14.30 -1.18 12.02
N GLU A 364 -13.20 -0.97 12.79
CA GLU A 364 -11.88 -0.44 12.39
C GLU A 364 -10.77 -1.50 12.49
N GLY A 365 -9.88 -1.61 11.49
CA GLY A 365 -8.69 -2.45 11.46
C GLY A 365 -7.39 -1.69 11.11
N ARG A 366 -6.21 -2.33 11.28
CA ARG A 366 -4.87 -1.71 11.28
C ARG A 366 -3.82 -2.70 10.84
N ASP A 367 -2.92 -2.28 9.97
CA ASP A 367 -1.53 -2.65 9.69
C ASP A 367 -1.22 -3.18 8.30
N THR A 368 -0.16 -2.61 7.81
CA THR A 368 0.48 -2.74 6.50
C THR A 368 1.81 -2.01 6.65
N THR A 369 2.75 -2.14 5.73
CA THR A 369 3.96 -1.31 5.65
C THR A 369 4.14 -0.72 4.25
N HIS A 370 4.89 0.38 4.15
CA HIS A 370 5.21 1.01 2.87
C HIS A 370 6.65 1.49 2.83
N PHE A 371 7.24 1.51 1.63
CA PHE A 371 8.51 2.19 1.35
C PHE A 371 8.54 2.82 -0.04
N SER A 372 9.33 3.89 -0.15
CA SER A 372 9.59 4.67 -1.37
C SER A 372 11.08 4.76 -1.64
N ILE A 373 11.51 4.50 -2.89
CA ILE A 373 12.92 4.47 -3.30
C ILE A 373 13.10 5.19 -4.64
N ILE A 374 14.22 5.91 -4.76
CA ILE A 374 14.77 6.41 -6.03
C ILE A 374 16.27 6.09 -6.07
N ASP A 375 16.80 5.67 -7.23
CA ASP A 375 18.24 5.57 -7.46
C ASP A 375 18.78 6.72 -8.32
N ALA A 376 20.10 6.77 -8.50
CA ALA A 376 20.80 7.83 -9.25
C ALA A 376 20.51 7.79 -10.77
N GLU A 377 19.94 6.72 -11.27
CA GLU A 377 19.54 6.60 -12.68
C GLU A 377 18.10 7.06 -12.93
N GLY A 378 17.33 7.30 -11.84
CA GLY A 378 15.94 7.69 -11.91
C GLY A 378 14.95 6.53 -11.89
N ASN A 379 15.38 5.30 -11.58
CA ASN A 379 14.44 4.22 -11.30
C ASN A 379 13.70 4.50 -10.00
N LEU A 380 12.38 4.26 -10.00
CA LEU A 380 11.52 4.53 -8.84
C LEU A 380 10.85 3.24 -8.39
N VAL A 381 10.70 3.09 -7.06
CA VAL A 381 9.87 2.04 -6.46
C VAL A 381 8.97 2.63 -5.39
N ALA A 382 7.66 2.39 -5.50
CA ALA A 382 6.70 2.54 -4.41
C ALA A 382 6.12 1.16 -4.10
N ALA A 383 6.32 0.65 -2.89
CA ALA A 383 5.86 -0.68 -2.54
C ALA A 383 5.08 -0.69 -1.22
N THR A 384 3.92 -1.34 -1.26
CA THR A 384 3.08 -1.54 -0.07
C THR A 384 2.89 -3.02 0.16
N LEU A 385 3.29 -3.48 1.36
CA LEU A 385 3.37 -4.88 1.75
C LEU A 385 2.51 -5.15 2.97
N SER A 386 1.93 -6.34 3.07
CA SER A 386 0.99 -6.67 4.14
C SER A 386 1.03 -8.14 4.54
N ILE A 387 0.57 -8.38 5.75
CA ILE A 387 0.04 -9.64 6.28
C ILE A 387 -1.37 -9.44 6.84
N ASN A 388 -2.02 -8.34 6.47
CA ASN A 388 -3.33 -7.79 6.84
C ASN A 388 -3.37 -7.21 8.26
N THR A 389 -3.54 -7.99 9.32
CA THR A 389 -3.60 -7.47 10.69
C THR A 389 -2.29 -7.72 11.45
N PRO A 390 -2.07 -7.08 12.63
CA PRO A 390 -0.83 -7.30 13.39
C PRO A 390 -0.53 -8.78 13.63
N PHE A 391 0.66 -9.24 13.22
CA PHE A 391 1.08 -10.64 13.24
C PHE A 391 0.16 -11.60 12.45
N GLY A 392 -0.59 -11.06 11.47
CA GLY A 392 -1.44 -11.82 10.56
C GLY A 392 -2.43 -12.74 11.27
N SER A 393 -2.42 -14.01 10.89
CA SER A 393 -3.28 -15.06 11.49
C SER A 393 -2.83 -15.50 12.89
N GLY A 394 -1.70 -14.99 13.37
CA GLY A 394 -1.06 -15.42 14.61
C GLY A 394 -0.27 -16.74 14.50
N VAL A 395 -0.28 -17.40 13.35
CA VAL A 395 0.35 -18.71 13.15
C VAL A 395 1.76 -18.58 12.60
N VAL A 396 2.71 -19.26 13.24
CA VAL A 396 4.07 -19.52 12.70
C VAL A 396 4.23 -21.04 12.57
N PRO A 397 4.18 -21.62 11.35
CA PRO A 397 4.43 -23.04 11.15
C PRO A 397 5.83 -23.45 11.62
N LYS A 398 5.91 -24.50 12.42
CA LYS A 398 7.16 -24.95 13.06
C LYS A 398 8.25 -25.22 12.02
N GLY A 399 9.46 -24.72 12.29
CA GLY A 399 10.63 -24.91 11.45
C GLY A 399 10.68 -24.00 10.22
N THR A 400 9.79 -22.98 10.14
CA THR A 400 9.78 -22.00 9.04
C THR A 400 10.11 -20.59 9.51
N GLY A 401 9.73 -20.20 10.73
CA GLY A 401 9.80 -18.83 11.23
C GLY A 401 8.89 -17.84 10.49
N VAL A 402 8.03 -18.33 9.59
CA VAL A 402 7.17 -17.50 8.73
C VAL A 402 5.88 -17.16 9.44
N VAL A 403 5.62 -15.89 9.69
CA VAL A 403 4.30 -15.41 10.14
C VAL A 403 3.34 -15.50 8.97
N LEU A 404 2.23 -16.23 9.12
CA LEU A 404 1.22 -16.32 8.10
C LEU A 404 0.29 -15.11 8.14
N ASN A 405 -0.08 -14.62 6.96
CA ASN A 405 -1.07 -13.58 6.80
C ASN A 405 -2.48 -14.03 7.27
N ASN A 406 -3.40 -13.09 7.39
CA ASN A 406 -4.84 -13.37 7.49
C ASN A 406 -5.61 -12.55 6.43
N GLU A 407 -5.08 -12.54 5.23
CA GLU A 407 -5.55 -11.75 4.11
C GLU A 407 -6.90 -12.25 3.55
N MET A 408 -7.32 -13.45 3.93
CA MET A 408 -8.65 -13.97 3.59
C MET A 408 -9.80 -13.14 4.19
N ASP A 409 -9.55 -12.37 5.28
CA ASP A 409 -10.52 -11.44 5.87
C ASP A 409 -10.85 -10.25 4.95
N ASP A 410 -9.99 -9.95 3.97
CA ASP A 410 -10.24 -8.88 3.01
C ASP A 410 -11.29 -9.25 1.93
N PHE A 411 -11.68 -10.52 1.82
CA PHE A 411 -12.84 -10.91 1.04
C PHE A 411 -14.16 -10.49 1.71
N SER A 412 -15.20 -10.37 0.89
CA SER A 412 -16.57 -10.23 1.37
C SER A 412 -17.16 -11.62 1.63
N ALA A 413 -17.06 -12.08 2.86
CA ALA A 413 -17.58 -13.41 3.25
C ALA A 413 -19.11 -13.49 3.12
N ARG A 414 -19.82 -12.38 3.27
CA ARG A 414 -21.25 -12.21 3.04
C ARG A 414 -21.50 -10.83 2.47
N ARG A 415 -22.51 -10.70 1.61
CA ARG A 415 -22.89 -9.37 1.07
C ARG A 415 -23.15 -8.42 2.23
N LEU A 416 -22.48 -7.26 2.20
CA LEU A 416 -22.61 -6.17 3.18
C LEU A 416 -22.07 -6.45 4.58
N THR A 417 -21.47 -7.63 4.83
CA THR A 417 -20.73 -7.87 6.08
C THR A 417 -19.39 -7.16 6.00
N PRO A 418 -19.07 -6.26 6.95
CA PRO A 418 -17.81 -5.54 6.93
C PRO A 418 -16.64 -6.45 7.34
N ASN A 419 -15.49 -6.29 6.66
CA ASN A 419 -14.23 -6.90 7.10
C ASN A 419 -13.67 -6.19 8.36
N THR A 420 -12.46 -6.56 8.80
CA THR A 420 -11.82 -5.95 9.97
C THR A 420 -11.53 -4.44 9.80
N TYR A 421 -11.52 -3.94 8.56
CA TYR A 421 -11.35 -2.52 8.24
C TYR A 421 -12.69 -1.75 8.12
N GLY A 422 -13.81 -2.41 8.37
CA GLY A 422 -15.14 -1.83 8.22
C GLY A 422 -15.55 -1.62 6.77
N LEU A 423 -14.80 -2.18 5.80
CA LEU A 423 -15.14 -2.11 4.39
C LEU A 423 -16.23 -3.12 4.07
N VAL A 424 -17.28 -2.64 3.43
CA VAL A 424 -18.34 -3.47 2.88
C VAL A 424 -18.06 -3.78 1.41
N GLY A 425 -18.61 -4.87 0.91
CA GLY A 425 -18.51 -5.26 -0.48
C GLY A 425 -19.74 -6.01 -0.97
N ALA A 426 -19.94 -5.95 -2.28
CA ALA A 426 -20.92 -6.75 -3.00
C ALA A 426 -20.29 -8.10 -3.42
N GLY A 427 -21.00 -8.86 -4.26
CA GLY A 427 -20.51 -10.16 -4.76
C GLY A 427 -19.20 -10.08 -5.56
N ALA A 428 -18.80 -8.89 -6.03
CA ALA A 428 -17.55 -8.66 -6.74
C ALA A 428 -16.31 -9.18 -5.98
N ASN A 429 -16.26 -8.98 -4.66
CA ASN A 429 -15.15 -9.43 -3.80
C ASN A 429 -15.49 -10.69 -2.98
N SER A 430 -16.43 -11.54 -3.43
CA SER A 430 -16.71 -12.82 -2.77
C SER A 430 -15.54 -13.78 -2.90
N ILE A 431 -15.40 -14.71 -1.92
CA ILE A 431 -14.36 -15.74 -1.92
C ILE A 431 -14.57 -16.69 -3.11
N ALA A 432 -13.49 -17.01 -3.80
CA ALA A 432 -13.44 -18.09 -4.79
C ALA A 432 -12.03 -18.71 -4.80
N PRO A 433 -11.89 -19.99 -5.17
CA PRO A 433 -10.59 -20.64 -5.31
C PRO A 433 -9.61 -19.85 -6.17
N ARG A 434 -8.37 -19.65 -5.71
CA ARG A 434 -7.28 -18.92 -6.40
C ARG A 434 -7.51 -17.41 -6.61
N LYS A 435 -8.64 -16.87 -6.17
CA LYS A 435 -8.94 -15.44 -6.26
C LYS A 435 -8.09 -14.63 -5.29
N ARG A 436 -7.70 -13.41 -5.68
CA ARG A 436 -7.02 -12.45 -4.82
C ARG A 436 -8.04 -11.59 -4.06
N PRO A 437 -7.89 -11.38 -2.75
CA PRO A 437 -8.77 -10.48 -2.02
C PRO A 437 -8.53 -9.03 -2.42
N LEU A 438 -9.60 -8.24 -2.46
CA LEU A 438 -9.54 -6.81 -2.76
C LEU A 438 -8.71 -6.07 -1.70
N SER A 439 -7.75 -5.27 -2.16
CA SER A 439 -6.87 -4.46 -1.32
C SER A 439 -7.25 -2.97 -1.33
N SER A 440 -6.70 -2.21 -0.37
CA SER A 440 -6.69 -0.73 -0.37
C SER A 440 -5.27 -0.15 -0.46
N MET A 441 -4.25 -0.96 -0.67
CA MET A 441 -2.86 -0.53 -0.81
C MET A 441 -2.69 0.35 -2.06
N THR A 442 -2.09 1.54 -1.89
CA THR A 442 -2.06 2.60 -2.90
C THR A 442 -0.64 3.12 -3.12
N PRO A 443 0.33 2.27 -3.54
CA PRO A 443 1.62 2.79 -3.98
C PRO A 443 1.38 3.71 -5.17
N THR A 444 2.00 4.92 -5.15
CA THR A 444 1.66 5.97 -6.11
C THR A 444 2.90 6.76 -6.52
N PHE A 445 2.95 7.13 -7.81
CA PHE A 445 3.82 8.16 -8.35
C PHE A 445 3.00 9.37 -8.77
N ILE A 446 3.52 10.57 -8.53
CA ILE A 446 2.97 11.82 -9.04
C ILE A 446 4.08 12.53 -9.79
N GLU A 447 3.82 12.90 -11.03
CA GLU A 447 4.76 13.57 -11.88
C GLU A 447 4.17 14.90 -12.36
N SER A 448 4.75 16.03 -11.92
CA SER A 448 4.51 17.35 -12.47
C SER A 448 5.57 17.70 -13.52
N ASN A 449 5.47 18.89 -14.12
CA ASN A 449 6.47 19.36 -15.08
C ASN A 449 7.88 19.42 -14.49
N ASP A 450 8.00 19.76 -13.22
CA ASP A 450 9.25 20.09 -12.53
C ASP A 450 9.63 19.13 -11.40
N ARG A 451 8.68 18.29 -10.92
CA ARG A 451 8.89 17.42 -9.76
C ARG A 451 8.25 16.06 -9.91
N VAL A 452 8.81 15.07 -9.21
CA VAL A 452 8.23 13.73 -9.00
C VAL A 452 8.06 13.48 -7.52
N ALA A 453 6.98 12.80 -7.13
CA ALA A 453 6.80 12.24 -5.79
C ALA A 453 6.54 10.73 -5.87
N ILE A 454 7.14 9.98 -4.96
CA ILE A 454 6.97 8.56 -4.72
C ILE A 454 6.38 8.45 -3.32
N LEU A 455 5.19 7.87 -3.16
CA LEU A 455 4.50 7.88 -1.87
C LEU A 455 3.59 6.70 -1.64
N GLY A 456 3.34 6.44 -0.37
CA GLY A 456 2.35 5.52 0.14
C GLY A 456 2.44 5.35 1.65
N THR A 457 1.50 4.60 2.22
CA THR A 457 1.37 4.45 3.68
C THR A 457 0.67 3.15 4.04
N PRO A 458 0.89 2.58 5.23
CA PRO A 458 -0.01 1.60 5.84
C PRO A 458 -1.29 2.23 6.36
N GLY A 459 -2.33 1.40 6.66
CA GLY A 459 -3.51 1.90 7.37
C GLY A 459 -4.86 1.30 6.95
N GLY A 460 -4.88 0.15 6.32
CA GLY A 460 -6.10 -0.52 5.86
C GLY A 460 -6.93 0.38 4.94
N SER A 461 -8.22 0.53 5.21
CA SER A 461 -9.11 1.39 4.41
C SER A 461 -8.66 2.85 4.32
N ARG A 462 -7.92 3.35 5.33
CA ARG A 462 -7.46 4.75 5.40
C ARG A 462 -6.27 5.05 4.48
N ILE A 463 -5.62 4.04 3.90
CA ILE A 463 -4.49 4.21 3.00
C ILE A 463 -4.84 5.19 1.88
N ILE A 464 -5.96 4.96 1.22
CA ILE A 464 -6.38 5.76 0.04
C ILE A 464 -6.57 7.23 0.39
N SER A 465 -7.26 7.52 1.49
CA SER A 465 -7.48 8.91 1.93
C SER A 465 -6.19 9.59 2.37
N MET A 466 -5.27 8.89 3.02
CA MET A 466 -3.97 9.45 3.38
C MET A 466 -3.10 9.73 2.16
N VAL A 467 -3.10 8.84 1.17
CA VAL A 467 -2.42 9.07 -0.11
C VAL A 467 -3.04 10.25 -0.85
N LEU A 468 -4.38 10.35 -0.89
CA LEU A 468 -5.08 11.49 -1.50
C LEU A 468 -4.69 12.82 -0.84
N LEU A 469 -4.68 12.89 0.50
CA LEU A 469 -4.32 14.11 1.22
C LEU A 469 -2.85 14.51 0.99
N SER A 470 -1.94 13.53 0.99
CA SER A 470 -0.52 13.75 0.69
C SER A 470 -0.29 14.16 -0.77
N ALA A 471 -1.03 13.56 -1.71
CA ALA A 471 -1.00 13.94 -3.11
C ALA A 471 -1.47 15.40 -3.33
N LEU A 472 -2.57 15.79 -2.69
CA LEU A 472 -3.06 17.18 -2.76
C LEU A 472 -2.06 18.17 -2.15
N GLU A 473 -1.33 17.79 -1.10
CA GLU A 473 -0.26 18.63 -0.53
C GLU A 473 0.89 18.83 -1.52
N PHE A 474 1.38 17.75 -2.16
CA PHE A 474 2.40 17.84 -3.21
C PHE A 474 1.96 18.73 -4.37
N LEU A 475 0.73 18.54 -4.86
CA LEU A 475 0.16 19.27 -5.99
C LEU A 475 -0.07 20.78 -5.70
N ARG A 476 -0.08 21.16 -4.42
CA ARG A 476 -0.10 22.57 -3.95
C ARG A 476 1.29 23.16 -3.73
N GLY A 477 2.35 22.42 -4.03
CA GLY A 477 3.73 22.86 -3.85
C GLY A 477 4.41 22.38 -2.57
N GLY A 478 3.76 21.52 -1.78
CA GLY A 478 4.35 20.93 -0.57
C GLY A 478 5.61 20.11 -0.86
N ASP A 479 6.50 20.05 0.11
CA ASP A 479 7.71 19.22 0.10
C ASP A 479 7.47 17.85 0.77
N ALA A 480 8.49 17.00 0.79
CA ALA A 480 8.38 15.66 1.38
C ALA A 480 7.97 15.69 2.87
N GLU A 481 8.45 16.68 3.63
CA GLU A 481 8.13 16.80 5.07
C GLU A 481 6.66 17.20 5.28
N SER A 482 6.15 18.19 4.54
CA SER A 482 4.75 18.61 4.61
C SER A 482 3.82 17.49 4.16
N MET A 483 4.19 16.71 3.13
CA MET A 483 3.42 15.57 2.64
C MET A 483 3.21 14.49 3.70
N VAL A 484 4.23 14.14 4.49
CA VAL A 484 4.09 13.14 5.57
C VAL A 484 3.39 13.71 6.80
N ALA A 485 3.47 15.02 7.04
CA ALA A 485 2.92 15.70 8.21
C ALA A 485 1.44 16.11 8.06
N VAL A 486 0.87 16.04 6.85
CA VAL A 486 -0.52 16.44 6.57
C VAL A 486 -1.48 15.92 7.64
N LYS A 487 -2.39 16.80 8.10
CA LYS A 487 -3.50 16.41 9.00
C LYS A 487 -4.41 15.40 8.33
N ARG A 488 -4.79 14.35 9.07
CA ARG A 488 -5.51 13.21 8.51
C ARG A 488 -6.96 13.17 8.91
N TYR A 489 -7.79 13.02 7.89
CA TYR A 489 -9.20 12.70 8.00
C TYR A 489 -9.59 11.70 6.92
N HIS A 490 -10.66 10.96 7.15
CA HIS A 490 -11.06 9.82 6.36
C HIS A 490 -12.57 9.69 6.34
N HIS A 491 -13.11 9.37 5.17
CA HIS A 491 -14.49 8.95 4.96
C HIS A 491 -14.50 7.77 3.98
N GLN A 492 -15.15 6.67 4.35
CA GLN A 492 -15.15 5.44 3.55
C GLN A 492 -16.56 5.02 3.10
N TYR A 493 -17.46 6.01 2.83
CA TYR A 493 -18.85 5.80 2.49
C TYR A 493 -19.66 5.33 3.71
N LEU A 494 -19.36 4.16 4.27
CA LEU A 494 -19.96 3.61 5.49
C LEU A 494 -18.85 3.18 6.48
N PRO A 495 -19.03 3.46 7.78
CA PRO A 495 -20.10 4.29 8.36
C PRO A 495 -20.06 5.73 7.85
N ASP A 496 -21.23 6.39 7.74
CA ASP A 496 -21.36 7.77 7.25
C ASP A 496 -20.85 8.80 8.28
N GLN A 497 -19.53 8.84 8.43
CA GLN A 497 -18.86 9.74 9.36
C GLN A 497 -17.45 10.08 8.90
N ILE A 498 -17.00 11.30 9.19
CA ILE A 498 -15.59 11.70 9.05
C ILE A 498 -14.83 11.20 10.29
N ASN A 499 -13.89 10.27 10.10
CA ASN A 499 -12.93 9.91 11.13
C ASN A 499 -11.68 10.79 10.95
N TYR A 500 -11.24 11.48 12.01
CA TYR A 500 -10.05 12.34 11.94
C TYR A 500 -9.08 12.02 13.10
N GLU A 501 -7.79 12.28 12.87
CA GLU A 501 -6.76 12.03 13.88
C GLU A 501 -6.91 12.96 15.08
N LYS A 502 -6.38 12.56 16.23
CA LYS A 502 -6.43 13.34 17.46
C LYS A 502 -5.85 14.74 17.24
N GLY A 503 -6.63 15.78 17.51
CA GLY A 503 -6.25 17.17 17.29
C GLY A 503 -6.18 17.59 15.81
N GLY A 504 -6.67 16.77 14.87
CA GLY A 504 -6.68 17.09 13.43
C GLY A 504 -7.56 18.28 13.08
N PHE A 505 -8.68 18.47 13.81
CA PHE A 505 -9.56 19.62 13.67
C PHE A 505 -9.70 20.39 14.98
N THR A 506 -9.81 21.71 14.88
CA THR A 506 -10.19 22.59 15.99
C THR A 506 -11.68 22.46 16.30
N ARG A 507 -12.10 22.96 17.46
CA ARG A 507 -13.54 22.98 17.84
C ARG A 507 -14.39 23.77 16.83
N SER A 508 -13.86 24.85 16.27
CA SER A 508 -14.55 25.67 15.26
C SER A 508 -14.72 24.89 13.96
N GLU A 509 -13.66 24.22 13.47
CA GLU A 509 -13.71 23.39 12.26
C GLU A 509 -14.72 22.25 12.41
N VAL A 510 -14.72 21.55 13.55
CA VAL A 510 -15.72 20.51 13.86
C VAL A 510 -17.15 21.08 13.85
N SER A 511 -17.37 22.27 14.45
CA SER A 511 -18.69 22.92 14.45
C SER A 511 -19.15 23.28 13.04
N ASN A 512 -18.26 23.82 12.22
CA ASN A 512 -18.57 24.22 10.85
C ASN A 512 -18.88 23.01 9.95
N LEU A 513 -18.10 21.91 10.06
CA LEU A 513 -18.37 20.67 9.35
C LEU A 513 -19.70 20.03 9.77
N ARG A 514 -20.03 20.06 11.07
CA ARG A 514 -21.35 19.65 11.57
C ARG A 514 -22.47 20.54 11.03
N GLY A 515 -22.22 21.85 10.92
CA GLY A 515 -23.15 22.78 10.30
C GLY A 515 -23.46 22.47 8.84
N LYS A 516 -22.52 21.87 8.12
CA LYS A 516 -22.73 21.33 6.76
C LYS A 516 -23.45 19.97 6.75
N GLY A 517 -23.66 19.32 7.90
CA GLY A 517 -24.37 18.03 8.03
C GLY A 517 -23.45 16.81 8.19
N HIS A 518 -22.13 16.99 8.27
CA HIS A 518 -21.23 15.85 8.51
C HIS A 518 -21.33 15.31 9.93
N GLN A 519 -21.27 13.98 10.07
CA GLN A 519 -20.97 13.33 11.34
C GLN A 519 -19.45 13.25 11.52
N LEU A 520 -18.92 13.55 12.70
CA LEU A 520 -17.49 13.55 12.98
C LEU A 520 -17.14 12.70 14.19
N LYS A 521 -16.08 11.90 14.06
CA LYS A 521 -15.50 11.07 15.13
C LYS A 521 -14.00 11.30 15.22
N GLU A 522 -13.54 11.81 16.35
CA GLU A 522 -12.12 11.90 16.64
C GLU A 522 -11.55 10.51 16.98
N SER A 523 -10.44 10.16 16.35
CA SER A 523 -9.70 8.95 16.69
C SER A 523 -9.00 9.11 18.05
N SER A 524 -8.96 8.05 18.84
CA SER A 524 -8.23 8.05 20.11
C SER A 524 -6.72 8.22 19.96
N ARG A 525 -6.19 8.01 18.75
CA ARG A 525 -4.77 8.07 18.38
C ARG A 525 -4.56 8.56 16.95
N ASN A 526 -3.35 9.03 16.66
CA ASN A 526 -2.91 9.28 15.29
C ASN A 526 -2.69 7.94 14.56
N TYR A 527 -2.75 7.95 13.22
CA TYR A 527 -2.66 6.75 12.40
C TYR A 527 -1.88 7.00 11.11
N GLY A 528 -1.43 5.90 10.48
CA GLY A 528 -0.61 5.89 9.28
C GLY A 528 0.89 5.93 9.59
N ASN A 529 1.68 5.75 8.55
CA ASN A 529 3.14 5.78 8.55
C ASN A 529 3.62 6.07 7.12
N MET A 530 3.31 7.29 6.63
CA MET A 530 3.59 7.72 5.25
C MET A 530 5.09 7.74 4.99
N GLN A 531 5.50 7.21 3.84
CA GLN A 531 6.87 7.28 3.36
C GLN A 531 6.88 8.01 2.02
N VAL A 532 7.73 9.02 1.91
CA VAL A 532 7.77 9.90 0.73
C VAL A 532 9.21 10.11 0.28
N VAL A 533 9.41 10.07 -1.04
CA VAL A 533 10.60 10.57 -1.71
C VAL A 533 10.16 11.55 -2.79
N THR A 534 10.83 12.68 -2.92
CA THR A 534 10.59 13.66 -3.99
C THR A 534 11.87 13.92 -4.77
N TRP A 535 11.71 14.21 -6.06
CA TRP A 535 12.79 14.57 -6.97
C TRP A 535 12.41 15.82 -7.78
N GLU A 536 13.28 16.85 -7.76
CA GLU A 536 13.16 18.05 -8.57
C GLU A 536 13.88 17.85 -9.91
N LYS A 537 13.14 17.79 -11.01
CA LYS A 537 13.67 17.48 -12.34
C LYS A 537 14.66 18.50 -12.89
N ASN A 538 14.51 19.78 -12.50
CA ASN A 538 15.37 20.86 -13.00
C ASN A 538 16.74 20.90 -12.32
N SER A 539 16.84 20.45 -11.08
CA SER A 539 18.06 20.53 -10.27
C SER A 539 18.70 19.17 -9.98
N GLY A 540 17.95 18.09 -10.20
CA GLY A 540 18.32 16.74 -9.76
C GLY A 540 18.13 16.51 -8.26
N LYS A 541 17.76 17.52 -7.48
CA LYS A 541 17.68 17.45 -6.02
C LYS A 541 16.64 16.43 -5.55
N ILE A 542 17.05 15.56 -4.63
CA ILE A 542 16.20 14.60 -3.95
C ILE A 542 15.91 15.07 -2.53
N ALA A 543 14.68 14.84 -2.06
CA ALA A 543 14.32 14.93 -0.65
C ALA A 543 13.51 13.70 -0.25
N ALA A 544 13.60 13.29 1.01
CA ALA A 544 12.87 12.14 1.52
C ALA A 544 12.40 12.39 2.95
N ALA A 545 11.20 11.94 3.28
CA ALA A 545 10.63 12.06 4.61
C ALA A 545 9.90 10.79 5.04
N SER A 546 10.01 10.46 6.31
CA SER A 546 9.24 9.43 6.99
C SER A 546 8.27 10.07 7.97
N ASP A 547 7.10 9.50 8.10
CA ASP A 547 6.01 9.98 8.96
C ASP A 547 6.45 10.18 10.42
N PRO A 548 6.28 11.37 11.00
CA PRO A 548 6.61 11.61 12.40
C PRO A 548 5.72 10.83 13.39
N ARG A 549 4.65 10.19 12.92
CA ARG A 549 3.77 9.33 13.74
C ARG A 549 4.29 7.90 13.89
N GLY A 550 5.25 7.51 13.03
CA GLY A 550 5.88 6.19 13.00
C GLY A 550 7.27 6.15 13.62
N GLU A 551 7.93 5.01 13.50
CA GLU A 551 9.34 4.78 13.89
C GLU A 551 10.25 4.68 12.66
N GLY A 552 9.75 5.08 11.47
CA GLY A 552 10.45 4.98 10.20
C GLY A 552 11.64 5.93 10.07
N GLN A 553 12.35 5.79 8.98
CA GLN A 553 13.48 6.65 8.62
C GLN A 553 13.49 6.91 7.11
N ALA A 554 13.83 8.14 6.75
CA ALA A 554 14.19 8.51 5.39
C ALA A 554 15.67 8.89 5.34
N THR A 555 16.35 8.50 4.26
CA THR A 555 17.76 8.82 4.04
C THR A 555 17.96 9.16 2.58
N VAL A 556 18.62 10.29 2.32
CA VAL A 556 19.15 10.69 1.02
C VAL A 556 20.68 10.56 1.09
N ASP A 557 21.29 10.03 0.04
CA ASP A 557 22.74 9.85 -0.07
C ASP A 557 23.19 10.14 -1.53
N LYS A 558 24.51 10.35 -1.74
CA LYS A 558 25.07 10.72 -3.04
C LYS A 558 26.03 9.68 -3.59
#